data_b45930e39132f38bface557a043ef20b
#
_entry.id   b45930e39132f38bface557a043ef20b
#
_cell.length_a   1.000
_cell.length_b   1.000
_cell.length_c   1.000
_cell.angle_alpha   90.00
_cell.angle_beta   90.00
_cell.angle_gamma   90.00
#
_symmetry.space_group_name_H-M   'P 1'
#
loop_
_entity.id
_entity.type
_entity.pdbx_description
1 polymer ?
#
loop_
_entity_poly.entity_id
_entity_poly.type
_entity_poly.pdbx_seq_one_letter_code
_entity_poly.pdbx_strand_id
1 'polypeptide(L)'
;MKKVNFIIFFIFLVFLNFSNLYAQDNEVKDNICISEPEGEVLQISQNQAGTLLAVSFENNVILYDTSDYSKVGLLNESDSVRTVFYTENDKEYMSIMTRNGSFKVIEIKKDEGGWYLNNREPYFSADCSDSTQKKSITATAFSRNSDYIATAFSDNTIQVHFLLRVTQSSITRVISEHKAMVYAMEFCPSGEYLATVSLDGNAYIWNSHSSTKVTQINGIYTRSRVPVYFTEDSVYIISQDGRNSFRISDYAGNTLYSIMTGRAITAIRPLKDPDLIAIQNDKNEVMIYSISSRRPVSVVNIPDDSDFTVFDFNLAADYMYAGFINGEVRLFEVEPYLEDNMTLVTDSSLAGKKGAVKSVRFQEITFAAGANYLNKPYLASINFSVEYRYCNKTAPWFFGLGLTGQYGFPSSDFPTTYKIRGQVVNPPSLLSAAVFVPTGFLFSPWGNSVCIITEVRFGAKVSTLALLSGGYIIGDPVFSAFISGGAGMMVGFFEFNINCEYDSVGKLSPSAYVGVNLKWGKQK
;
A
#
# COMPACT_ATOMS: atom_id res chain seq x y z
N MET A 1 34.82 1.66 -35.87
CA MET A 1 33.98 0.43 -35.93
C MET A 1 34.16 -0.49 -34.72
N LYS A 2 35.37 -0.77 -34.16
CA LYS A 2 35.53 -1.70 -33.02
C LYS A 2 34.92 -1.20 -31.69
N LYS A 3 34.83 0.12 -31.44
CA LYS A 3 34.25 0.66 -30.18
C LYS A 3 32.70 0.66 -30.16
N VAL A 4 32.06 0.74 -31.30
CA VAL A 4 30.59 0.72 -31.42
C VAL A 4 30.06 -0.69 -31.15
N ASN A 5 30.76 -1.71 -31.65
CA ASN A 5 30.38 -3.11 -31.41
C ASN A 5 30.49 -3.51 -29.91
N PHE A 6 31.40 -2.89 -29.14
CA PHE A 6 31.55 -3.15 -27.72
C PHE A 6 30.39 -2.57 -26.90
N ILE A 7 29.91 -1.38 -27.26
CA ILE A 7 28.75 -0.75 -26.60
C ILE A 7 27.46 -1.52 -26.89
N ILE A 8 27.25 -1.93 -28.13
CA ILE A 8 26.09 -2.77 -28.52
C ILE A 8 26.15 -4.13 -27.83
N PHE A 9 27.33 -4.73 -27.71
CA PHE A 9 27.52 -6.00 -27.01
C PHE A 9 27.27 -5.86 -25.50
N PHE A 10 27.69 -4.74 -24.89
CA PHE A 10 27.43 -4.49 -23.46
C PHE A 10 25.96 -4.22 -23.18
N ILE A 11 25.26 -3.48 -24.05
CA ILE A 11 23.80 -3.27 -23.97
C ILE A 11 23.07 -4.62 -24.12
N PHE A 12 23.52 -5.47 -25.05
CA PHE A 12 22.94 -6.80 -25.25
C PHE A 12 23.20 -7.73 -24.06
N LEU A 13 24.35 -7.63 -23.40
CA LEU A 13 24.69 -8.39 -22.19
C LEU A 13 23.88 -7.93 -20.97
N VAL A 14 23.60 -6.63 -20.86
CA VAL A 14 22.72 -6.08 -19.82
C VAL A 14 21.28 -6.55 -20.08
N PHE A 15 20.81 -6.54 -21.33
CA PHE A 15 19.48 -7.05 -21.68
C PHE A 15 19.35 -8.57 -21.45
N LEU A 16 20.38 -9.36 -21.76
CA LEU A 16 20.39 -10.81 -21.50
C LEU A 16 20.40 -11.15 -20.00
N ASN A 17 21.04 -10.33 -19.17
CA ASN A 17 20.97 -10.52 -17.71
C ASN A 17 19.61 -10.10 -17.14
N PHE A 18 18.95 -9.10 -17.72
CA PHE A 18 17.58 -8.75 -17.35
C PHE A 18 16.56 -9.80 -17.81
N SER A 19 16.74 -10.44 -18.97
CA SER A 19 15.83 -11.50 -19.43
C SER A 19 15.99 -12.80 -18.63
N ASN A 20 17.18 -13.09 -18.12
CA ASN A 20 17.40 -14.24 -17.22
C ASN A 20 16.89 -13.99 -15.78
N LEU A 21 16.64 -12.73 -15.37
CA LEU A 21 15.97 -12.45 -14.10
C LEU A 21 14.44 -12.63 -14.20
N TYR A 22 13.87 -12.69 -15.41
CA TYR A 22 12.43 -12.83 -15.64
C TYR A 22 12.00 -14.21 -16.14
N ALA A 23 12.94 -15.12 -16.36
CA ALA A 23 12.68 -16.52 -16.68
C ALA A 23 13.02 -17.44 -15.50
N GLN A 24 12.62 -17.08 -14.29
CA GLN A 24 12.34 -18.07 -13.27
C GLN A 24 10.87 -18.44 -13.44
N ASP A 25 10.65 -19.65 -13.93
CA ASP A 25 9.39 -20.36 -13.80
C ASP A 25 8.87 -20.11 -12.39
N ASN A 26 7.65 -19.58 -12.29
CA ASN A 26 6.86 -19.61 -11.08
C ASN A 26 6.49 -21.08 -10.82
N GLU A 27 7.44 -21.90 -10.40
CA GLU A 27 7.13 -22.91 -9.41
C GLU A 27 6.62 -22.10 -8.21
N VAL A 28 5.36 -22.27 -7.91
CA VAL A 28 4.78 -21.85 -6.62
C VAL A 28 5.62 -22.55 -5.56
N LYS A 29 6.72 -21.92 -5.15
CA LYS A 29 7.38 -22.30 -3.93
C LYS A 29 6.32 -22.11 -2.88
N ASP A 30 5.88 -23.22 -2.28
CA ASP A 30 5.12 -23.20 -1.05
C ASP A 30 5.94 -22.39 -0.04
N ASN A 31 5.66 -21.08 0.05
CA ASN A 31 6.33 -20.19 0.99
C ASN A 31 5.72 -20.42 2.39
N ILE A 32 5.84 -21.65 2.87
CA ILE A 32 5.49 -22.01 4.24
C ILE A 32 6.51 -21.31 5.13
N CYS A 33 6.06 -20.31 5.88
CA CYS A 33 6.91 -19.62 6.85
C CYS A 33 6.82 -20.26 8.25
N ILE A 34 5.68 -20.87 8.59
CA ILE A 34 5.45 -21.52 9.88
C ILE A 34 4.71 -22.82 9.63
N SER A 35 5.13 -23.90 10.31
CA SER A 35 4.43 -25.17 10.31
C SER A 35 4.43 -25.73 11.73
N GLU A 36 3.25 -25.77 12.36
CA GLU A 36 3.05 -26.23 13.73
C GLU A 36 2.07 -27.39 13.79
N PRO A 37 2.35 -28.41 14.59
CA PRO A 37 1.44 -29.53 14.78
C PRO A 37 0.24 -29.19 15.70
N GLU A 38 0.07 -27.94 16.07
CA GLU A 38 -0.89 -27.46 17.05
C GLU A 38 -2.35 -27.42 16.54
N GLY A 39 -2.56 -27.71 15.25
CA GLY A 39 -3.88 -27.72 14.61
C GLY A 39 -4.24 -26.41 13.91
N GLU A 40 -5.53 -26.16 13.75
CA GLU A 40 -6.06 -25.03 12.98
C GLU A 40 -5.51 -23.66 13.44
N VAL A 41 -5.07 -22.84 12.49
CA VAL A 41 -4.72 -21.44 12.73
C VAL A 41 -6.01 -20.63 12.86
N LEU A 42 -6.27 -20.09 14.05
CA LEU A 42 -7.49 -19.35 14.38
C LEU A 42 -7.37 -17.85 14.16
N GLN A 43 -6.16 -17.31 14.38
CA GLN A 43 -5.88 -15.88 14.18
C GLN A 43 -4.40 -15.65 13.88
N ILE A 44 -4.14 -14.63 13.08
CA ILE A 44 -2.82 -14.07 12.82
C ILE A 44 -2.88 -12.59 13.17
N SER A 45 -1.85 -12.06 13.84
CA SER A 45 -1.74 -10.64 14.16
C SER A 45 -0.29 -10.21 14.15
N GLN A 46 0.00 -9.07 13.50
CA GLN A 46 1.34 -8.50 13.43
C GLN A 46 1.43 -7.25 14.31
N ASN A 47 2.60 -6.99 14.93
CA ASN A 47 2.83 -5.77 15.67
C ASN A 47 2.97 -4.55 14.73
N GLN A 48 2.92 -3.33 15.31
CA GLN A 48 2.98 -2.09 14.52
C GLN A 48 4.30 -1.88 13.80
N ALA A 49 5.38 -2.46 14.29
CA ALA A 49 6.70 -2.38 13.65
C ALA A 49 6.91 -3.44 12.55
N GLY A 50 6.00 -4.41 12.41
CA GLY A 50 6.13 -5.51 11.46
C GLY A 50 7.21 -6.54 11.84
N THR A 51 7.72 -6.50 13.06
CA THR A 51 8.84 -7.34 13.52
C THR A 51 8.41 -8.60 14.27
N LEU A 52 7.16 -8.64 14.72
CA LEU A 52 6.61 -9.76 15.49
C LEU A 52 5.28 -10.21 14.89
N LEU A 53 5.07 -11.52 14.88
CA LEU A 53 3.85 -12.17 14.42
C LEU A 53 3.32 -13.10 15.50
N ALA A 54 2.08 -12.89 15.97
CA ALA A 54 1.38 -13.80 16.85
C ALA A 54 0.44 -14.68 16.04
N VAL A 55 0.55 -15.98 16.24
CA VAL A 55 -0.33 -17.00 15.63
C VAL A 55 -1.07 -17.71 16.75
N SER A 56 -2.41 -17.65 16.71
CA SER A 56 -3.28 -18.29 17.69
C SER A 56 -3.79 -19.63 17.16
N PHE A 57 -3.68 -20.63 17.98
CA PHE A 57 -4.20 -21.98 17.79
C PHE A 57 -5.28 -22.27 18.86
N GLU A 58 -5.87 -23.46 18.84
CA GLU A 58 -6.94 -23.83 19.79
C GLU A 58 -6.49 -23.73 21.25
N ASN A 59 -5.26 -24.16 21.58
CA ASN A 59 -4.79 -24.28 22.95
C ASN A 59 -3.64 -23.32 23.30
N ASN A 60 -3.12 -22.58 22.35
CA ASN A 60 -1.97 -21.72 22.59
C ASN A 60 -1.88 -20.55 21.59
N VAL A 61 -1.05 -19.58 21.96
CA VAL A 61 -0.61 -18.48 21.11
C VAL A 61 0.92 -18.53 21.01
N ILE A 62 1.45 -18.60 19.81
CA ILE A 62 2.88 -18.63 19.56
C ILE A 62 3.31 -17.30 18.92
N LEU A 63 4.38 -16.73 19.46
CA LEU A 63 4.99 -15.50 18.97
C LEU A 63 6.24 -15.83 18.16
N TYR A 64 6.37 -15.20 17.00
CA TYR A 64 7.49 -15.37 16.06
C TYR A 64 8.16 -14.03 15.76
N ASP A 65 9.48 -14.06 15.54
CA ASP A 65 10.21 -12.97 14.89
C ASP A 65 9.99 -13.05 13.38
N THR A 66 9.59 -11.95 12.73
CA THR A 66 9.28 -11.95 11.30
C THR A 66 10.52 -11.97 10.41
N SER A 67 11.72 -11.75 10.97
CA SER A 67 12.96 -11.75 10.19
C SER A 67 13.40 -13.14 9.73
N ASP A 68 13.10 -14.17 10.53
CA ASP A 68 13.49 -15.57 10.27
C ASP A 68 12.42 -16.59 10.67
N TYR A 69 11.25 -16.12 11.15
CA TYR A 69 10.16 -16.93 11.69
C TYR A 69 10.55 -17.86 12.84
N SER A 70 11.59 -17.49 13.59
CA SER A 70 11.95 -18.20 14.81
C SER A 70 10.95 -17.96 15.95
N LYS A 71 10.73 -18.96 16.79
CA LYS A 71 9.84 -18.84 17.94
C LYS A 71 10.44 -17.93 19.02
N VAL A 72 9.75 -16.87 19.33
CA VAL A 72 10.07 -15.94 20.44
C VAL A 72 9.50 -16.46 21.76
N GLY A 73 8.31 -17.05 21.71
CA GLY A 73 7.67 -17.58 22.90
C GLY A 73 6.34 -18.29 22.65
N LEU A 74 5.93 -19.05 23.66
CA LEU A 74 4.68 -19.82 23.69
C LEU A 74 3.85 -19.40 24.90
N LEU A 75 2.57 -19.17 24.70
CA LEU A 75 1.57 -18.92 25.71
C LEU A 75 0.51 -20.01 25.66
N ASN A 76 0.32 -20.73 26.76
CA ASN A 76 -0.73 -21.73 26.88
C ASN A 76 -2.07 -21.04 27.25
N GLU A 77 -2.75 -20.54 26.22
CA GLU A 77 -4.05 -19.87 26.34
C GLU A 77 -5.05 -20.59 25.42
N SER A 78 -5.91 -21.39 26.04
CA SER A 78 -6.96 -22.09 25.30
C SER A 78 -8.09 -21.13 24.89
N ASP A 79 -8.73 -21.43 23.77
CA ASP A 79 -9.86 -20.64 23.25
C ASP A 79 -9.55 -19.14 23.02
N SER A 80 -8.31 -18.82 22.61
CA SER A 80 -7.96 -17.44 22.26
C SER A 80 -8.78 -16.96 21.07
N VAL A 81 -9.59 -15.94 21.23
CA VAL A 81 -10.43 -15.37 20.18
C VAL A 81 -9.84 -14.12 19.56
N ARG A 82 -8.92 -13.46 20.26
CA ARG A 82 -8.30 -12.24 19.75
C ARG A 82 -6.95 -11.97 20.41
N THR A 83 -5.99 -11.67 19.57
CA THR A 83 -4.64 -11.22 19.94
C THR A 83 -4.34 -9.91 19.23
N VAL A 84 -3.88 -8.90 19.94
CA VAL A 84 -3.55 -7.58 19.37
C VAL A 84 -2.30 -7.03 20.02
N PHE A 85 -1.42 -6.42 19.24
CA PHE A 85 -0.24 -5.71 19.71
C PHE A 85 -0.51 -4.23 19.89
N TYR A 86 0.16 -3.62 20.86
CA TYR A 86 0.26 -2.17 20.98
C TYR A 86 1.59 -1.76 21.62
N THR A 87 2.02 -0.53 21.35
CA THR A 87 3.23 0.06 21.92
C THR A 87 2.83 1.19 22.86
N GLU A 88 3.38 1.19 24.05
CA GLU A 88 3.18 2.24 25.06
C GLU A 88 4.50 2.55 25.77
N ASN A 89 4.91 3.82 25.81
CA ASN A 89 6.18 4.26 26.43
C ASN A 89 7.40 3.46 25.93
N ASP A 90 7.52 3.29 24.62
CA ASP A 90 8.59 2.54 23.95
C ASP A 90 8.67 1.05 24.33
N LYS A 91 7.61 0.51 24.92
CA LYS A 91 7.49 -0.91 25.25
C LYS A 91 6.43 -1.56 24.40
N GLU A 92 6.70 -2.79 24.00
CA GLU A 92 5.81 -3.61 23.21
C GLU A 92 4.96 -4.50 24.12
N TYR A 93 3.66 -4.51 23.87
CA TYR A 93 2.71 -5.32 24.61
C TYR A 93 1.85 -6.16 23.65
N MET A 94 1.45 -7.32 24.11
CA MET A 94 0.47 -8.17 23.45
C MET A 94 -0.70 -8.41 24.38
N SER A 95 -1.91 -8.11 23.91
CA SER A 95 -3.17 -8.37 24.62
C SER A 95 -3.85 -9.59 24.04
N ILE A 96 -4.32 -10.47 24.90
CA ILE A 96 -5.01 -11.71 24.54
C ILE A 96 -6.36 -11.74 25.25
N MET A 97 -7.41 -12.07 24.49
CA MET A 97 -8.75 -12.32 24.99
C MET A 97 -9.15 -13.75 24.64
N THR A 98 -9.66 -14.47 25.62
CA THR A 98 -10.20 -15.82 25.44
C THR A 98 -11.73 -15.80 25.38
N ARG A 99 -12.32 -16.86 24.84
CA ARG A 99 -13.78 -16.98 24.69
C ARG A 99 -14.53 -17.00 26.03
N ASN A 100 -13.89 -17.46 27.09
CA ASN A 100 -14.46 -17.48 28.43
C ASN A 100 -14.37 -16.14 29.17
N GLY A 101 -13.82 -15.08 28.53
CA GLY A 101 -13.71 -13.73 29.07
C GLY A 101 -12.43 -13.46 29.87
N SER A 102 -11.46 -14.35 29.87
CA SER A 102 -10.14 -14.07 30.43
C SER A 102 -9.40 -13.10 29.48
N PHE A 103 -8.88 -12.03 30.06
CA PHE A 103 -8.09 -11.01 29.34
C PHE A 103 -6.73 -10.87 30.02
N LYS A 104 -5.67 -10.85 29.22
CA LYS A 104 -4.29 -10.67 29.67
C LYS A 104 -3.53 -9.72 28.78
N VAL A 105 -2.68 -8.91 29.40
CA VAL A 105 -1.69 -8.06 28.72
C VAL A 105 -0.30 -8.54 29.12
N ILE A 106 0.54 -8.83 28.15
CA ILE A 106 1.88 -9.38 28.34
C ILE A 106 2.89 -8.39 27.73
N GLU A 107 3.91 -8.04 28.53
CA GLU A 107 5.03 -7.23 28.04
C GLU A 107 6.00 -8.11 27.24
N ILE A 108 6.32 -7.67 26.02
CA ILE A 108 7.33 -8.30 25.17
C ILE A 108 8.61 -7.50 25.30
N LYS A 109 9.72 -8.16 25.53
CA LYS A 109 11.03 -7.53 25.75
C LYS A 109 12.01 -7.90 24.66
N LYS A 110 12.97 -7.02 24.44
CA LYS A 110 14.09 -7.25 23.55
C LYS A 110 15.39 -7.03 24.28
N ASP A 111 16.33 -7.95 24.13
CA ASP A 111 17.70 -7.85 24.64
C ASP A 111 18.72 -8.17 23.51
N GLU A 112 19.98 -8.36 23.87
CA GLU A 112 21.05 -8.72 22.92
C GLU A 112 20.81 -10.08 22.23
N GLY A 113 20.02 -10.97 22.84
CA GLY A 113 19.66 -12.29 22.31
C GLY A 113 18.42 -12.28 21.42
N GLY A 114 17.72 -11.14 21.29
CA GLY A 114 16.51 -11.01 20.49
C GLY A 114 15.26 -10.72 21.31
N TRP A 115 14.11 -10.98 20.72
CA TRP A 115 12.81 -10.81 21.38
C TRP A 115 12.50 -11.99 22.33
N TYR A 116 11.83 -11.71 23.47
CA TYR A 116 11.34 -12.73 24.39
C TYR A 116 10.07 -12.30 25.14
N LEU A 117 9.26 -13.28 25.55
CA LEU A 117 8.08 -13.06 26.36
C LEU A 117 8.44 -12.99 27.85
N ASN A 118 7.89 -12.01 28.53
CA ASN A 118 7.98 -11.94 30.00
C ASN A 118 6.85 -12.79 30.64
N ASN A 119 6.99 -14.12 30.60
CA ASN A 119 5.95 -15.08 30.98
C ASN A 119 5.70 -15.25 32.50
N ARG A 120 6.46 -14.57 33.35
CA ARG A 120 6.37 -14.85 34.79
C ARG A 120 5.09 -14.30 35.40
N GLU A 121 4.66 -13.11 35.00
CA GLU A 121 3.39 -12.50 35.41
C GLU A 121 2.89 -11.60 34.26
N PRO A 122 1.58 -11.62 33.95
CA PRO A 122 1.02 -10.67 33.02
C PRO A 122 1.14 -9.24 33.56
N TYR A 123 1.39 -8.28 32.72
CA TYR A 123 1.40 -6.86 33.06
C TYR A 123 0.05 -6.41 33.63
N PHE A 124 -1.03 -6.97 33.07
CA PHE A 124 -2.40 -6.79 33.54
C PHE A 124 -3.22 -8.04 33.24
N SER A 125 -4.16 -8.39 34.12
CA SER A 125 -5.15 -9.44 33.87
C SER A 125 -6.52 -9.04 34.38
N ALA A 126 -7.56 -9.44 33.68
CA ALA A 126 -8.95 -9.28 34.11
C ALA A 126 -9.77 -10.51 33.71
N ASP A 127 -10.73 -10.86 34.59
CA ASP A 127 -11.77 -11.82 34.26
C ASP A 127 -13.08 -11.05 34.04
N CYS A 128 -13.54 -11.05 32.80
CA CYS A 128 -14.76 -10.37 32.36
C CYS A 128 -15.95 -11.34 32.27
N SER A 129 -15.84 -12.54 32.85
CA SER A 129 -16.97 -13.48 32.98
C SER A 129 -17.93 -12.99 34.04
N ASP A 130 -19.23 -13.21 33.84
CA ASP A 130 -20.25 -12.98 34.91
C ASP A 130 -20.46 -14.25 35.71
N SER A 131 -19.54 -14.51 36.66
CA SER A 131 -19.61 -15.67 37.53
C SER A 131 -20.80 -15.64 38.50
N THR A 132 -21.40 -14.45 38.75
CA THR A 132 -22.48 -14.26 39.71
C THR A 132 -23.85 -14.61 39.14
N GLN A 133 -24.09 -14.38 37.86
CA GLN A 133 -25.39 -14.56 37.21
C GLN A 133 -25.45 -15.77 36.25
N LYS A 134 -24.36 -16.53 36.10
CA LYS A 134 -24.25 -17.70 35.19
C LYS A 134 -24.65 -17.41 33.73
N LYS A 135 -24.42 -16.18 33.26
CA LYS A 135 -24.69 -15.81 31.89
C LYS A 135 -23.54 -16.30 31.00
N SER A 136 -23.87 -16.89 29.86
CA SER A 136 -22.88 -17.27 28.87
C SER A 136 -22.44 -16.06 28.07
N ILE A 137 -21.15 -15.96 27.76
CA ILE A 137 -20.58 -14.97 26.90
C ILE A 137 -20.94 -15.32 25.44
N THR A 138 -21.41 -14.34 24.69
CA THR A 138 -21.79 -14.49 23.27
C THR A 138 -20.82 -13.80 22.33
N ALA A 139 -20.17 -12.70 22.76
CA ALA A 139 -19.12 -12.01 22.02
C ALA A 139 -18.20 -11.27 22.98
N THR A 140 -16.95 -11.07 22.55
CA THR A 140 -15.95 -10.28 23.28
C THR A 140 -15.21 -9.37 22.32
N ALA A 141 -14.76 -8.22 22.79
CA ALA A 141 -13.85 -7.32 22.09
C ALA A 141 -13.00 -6.55 23.09
N PHE A 142 -11.85 -6.04 22.63
CA PHE A 142 -11.07 -5.07 23.40
C PHE A 142 -10.43 -4.04 22.47
N SER A 143 -10.16 -2.85 23.00
CA SER A 143 -9.53 -1.77 22.24
C SER A 143 -8.05 -2.08 21.98
N ARG A 144 -7.50 -1.57 20.89
CA ARG A 144 -6.09 -1.81 20.51
C ARG A 144 -5.12 -1.41 21.61
N ASN A 145 -5.35 -0.28 22.25
CA ASN A 145 -4.54 0.22 23.37
C ASN A 145 -4.85 -0.47 24.71
N SER A 146 -5.76 -1.47 24.71
CA SER A 146 -6.16 -2.22 25.90
C SER A 146 -6.72 -1.40 27.06
N ASP A 147 -7.32 -0.24 26.78
CA ASP A 147 -8.00 0.57 27.78
C ASP A 147 -9.44 0.11 28.03
N TYR A 148 -10.06 -0.54 27.04
CA TYR A 148 -11.43 -1.00 27.11
C TYR A 148 -11.56 -2.45 26.74
N ILE A 149 -12.44 -3.16 27.47
CA ILE A 149 -12.93 -4.50 27.16
C ILE A 149 -14.45 -4.45 27.08
N ALA A 150 -15.04 -5.15 26.13
CA ALA A 150 -16.47 -5.35 26.03
C ALA A 150 -16.80 -6.84 26.02
N THR A 151 -17.79 -7.24 26.80
CA THR A 151 -18.29 -8.60 26.90
C THR A 151 -19.81 -8.60 26.74
N ALA A 152 -20.32 -9.30 25.74
CA ALA A 152 -21.75 -9.49 25.52
C ALA A 152 -22.20 -10.83 26.12
N PHE A 153 -23.41 -10.85 26.64
CA PHE A 153 -23.98 -11.99 27.34
C PHE A 153 -25.28 -12.51 26.69
N SER A 154 -25.65 -13.73 27.04
CA SER A 154 -26.81 -14.42 26.52
C SER A 154 -28.16 -13.78 26.86
N ASP A 155 -28.20 -12.81 27.77
CA ASP A 155 -29.37 -11.98 28.07
C ASP A 155 -29.43 -10.67 27.28
N ASN A 156 -28.62 -10.53 26.22
CA ASN A 156 -28.47 -9.39 25.36
C ASN A 156 -27.85 -8.14 26.03
N THR A 157 -27.33 -8.27 27.24
CA THR A 157 -26.57 -7.19 27.90
C THR A 157 -25.13 -7.20 27.44
N ILE A 158 -24.50 -6.03 27.47
CA ILE A 158 -23.07 -5.84 27.19
C ILE A 158 -22.46 -5.13 28.38
N GLN A 159 -21.38 -5.64 28.89
CA GLN A 159 -20.54 -4.94 29.86
C GLN A 159 -19.34 -4.33 29.17
N VAL A 160 -19.11 -3.04 29.39
CA VAL A 160 -17.93 -2.31 28.92
C VAL A 160 -17.08 -1.96 30.13
N HIS A 161 -15.88 -2.47 30.18
CA HIS A 161 -14.91 -2.26 31.24
C HIS A 161 -13.87 -1.26 30.79
N PHE A 162 -13.73 -0.15 31.50
CA PHE A 162 -12.60 0.76 31.38
C PHE A 162 -11.51 0.32 32.36
N LEU A 163 -10.34 -0.05 31.86
CA LEU A 163 -9.28 -0.65 32.64
C LEU A 163 -8.40 0.42 33.30
N LEU A 164 -8.25 0.35 34.58
CA LEU A 164 -7.36 1.19 35.39
C LEU A 164 -6.10 0.39 35.75
N ARG A 165 -5.16 0.32 34.78
CA ARG A 165 -3.98 -0.56 34.87
C ARG A 165 -3.10 -0.27 36.09
N VAL A 166 -3.00 0.99 36.53
CA VAL A 166 -2.22 1.37 37.71
C VAL A 166 -2.78 0.79 39.01
N THR A 167 -4.11 0.75 39.13
CA THR A 167 -4.80 0.24 40.32
C THR A 167 -5.23 -1.22 40.19
N GLN A 168 -4.93 -1.87 39.05
CA GLN A 168 -5.37 -3.23 38.74
C GLN A 168 -6.89 -3.42 38.93
N SER A 169 -7.68 -2.41 38.49
CA SER A 169 -9.13 -2.40 38.67
C SER A 169 -9.82 -1.94 37.36
N SER A 170 -11.14 -2.00 37.33
CA SER A 170 -11.91 -1.51 36.17
C SER A 170 -13.19 -0.80 36.62
N ILE A 171 -13.64 0.13 35.74
CA ILE A 171 -14.97 0.74 35.86
C ILE A 171 -15.85 0.07 34.82
N THR A 172 -16.93 -0.56 35.26
CA THR A 172 -17.85 -1.31 34.40
C THR A 172 -19.12 -0.52 34.16
N ARG A 173 -19.55 -0.49 32.89
CA ARG A 173 -20.84 0.05 32.46
C ARG A 173 -21.62 -1.02 31.72
N VAL A 174 -22.94 -0.98 31.83
CA VAL A 174 -23.84 -1.95 31.22
C VAL A 174 -24.70 -1.29 30.16
N ILE A 175 -24.76 -1.93 29.01
CA ILE A 175 -25.60 -1.57 27.87
C ILE A 175 -26.67 -2.67 27.71
N SER A 176 -27.94 -2.31 27.52
CA SER A 176 -29.06 -3.26 27.40
C SER A 176 -30.09 -2.88 26.33
N GLU A 177 -29.66 -2.24 25.24
CA GLU A 177 -30.55 -1.75 24.20
C GLU A 177 -30.86 -2.77 23.09
N HIS A 178 -30.03 -3.80 22.90
CA HIS A 178 -30.25 -4.83 21.90
C HIS A 178 -31.46 -5.73 22.28
N LYS A 179 -32.26 -6.08 21.26
CA LYS A 179 -33.47 -6.90 21.43
C LYS A 179 -33.23 -8.39 21.20
N ALA A 180 -32.06 -8.75 20.69
CA ALA A 180 -31.64 -10.13 20.46
C ALA A 180 -30.15 -10.28 20.78
N MET A 181 -29.67 -11.51 20.74
CA MET A 181 -28.29 -11.87 21.07
C MET A 181 -27.29 -11.02 20.29
N VAL A 182 -26.34 -10.42 21.00
CA VAL A 182 -25.16 -9.77 20.42
C VAL A 182 -24.14 -10.86 20.10
N TYR A 183 -23.74 -10.98 18.86
CA TYR A 183 -22.85 -12.04 18.40
C TYR A 183 -21.50 -11.56 17.87
N ALA A 184 -21.36 -10.25 17.63
CA ALA A 184 -20.11 -9.64 17.19
C ALA A 184 -19.94 -8.24 17.80
N MET A 185 -18.72 -7.90 18.14
CA MET A 185 -18.31 -6.60 18.66
C MET A 185 -16.93 -6.24 18.13
N GLU A 186 -16.70 -4.94 17.88
CA GLU A 186 -15.43 -4.43 17.42
C GLU A 186 -15.20 -3.02 17.94
N PHE A 187 -14.02 -2.74 18.52
CA PHE A 187 -13.58 -1.38 18.80
C PHE A 187 -12.94 -0.75 17.57
N CYS A 188 -13.17 0.56 17.38
CA CYS A 188 -12.39 1.29 16.38
C CYS A 188 -10.90 1.34 16.77
N PRO A 189 -9.98 1.53 15.82
CA PRO A 189 -8.54 1.57 16.11
C PRO A 189 -8.12 2.60 17.15
N SER A 190 -8.80 3.76 17.22
CA SER A 190 -8.55 4.77 18.27
C SER A 190 -9.04 4.36 19.65
N GLY A 191 -9.92 3.36 19.76
CA GLY A 191 -10.58 2.96 21.00
C GLY A 191 -11.75 3.85 21.43
N GLU A 192 -12.07 4.91 20.71
CA GLU A 192 -13.13 5.86 21.06
C GLU A 192 -14.53 5.29 20.88
N TYR A 193 -14.71 4.39 19.91
CA TYR A 193 -16.01 3.82 19.58
C TYR A 193 -15.99 2.30 19.64
N LEU A 194 -17.13 1.74 20.05
CA LEU A 194 -17.44 0.32 20.05
C LEU A 194 -18.62 0.05 19.12
N ALA A 195 -18.46 -0.83 18.15
CA ALA A 195 -19.56 -1.40 17.37
C ALA A 195 -20.05 -2.68 18.04
N THR A 196 -21.37 -2.84 18.15
CA THR A 196 -22.02 -4.06 18.64
C THR A 196 -23.06 -4.52 17.63
N VAL A 197 -23.09 -5.80 17.30
CA VAL A 197 -23.94 -6.37 16.26
C VAL A 197 -24.81 -7.47 16.83
N SER A 198 -26.10 -7.39 16.57
CA SER A 198 -27.10 -8.32 17.11
C SER A 198 -27.88 -9.06 16.03
N LEU A 199 -28.43 -10.19 16.39
CA LEU A 199 -29.39 -10.95 15.58
C LEU A 199 -30.73 -10.21 15.36
N ASP A 200 -30.92 -9.02 15.98
CA ASP A 200 -32.03 -8.13 15.68
C ASP A 200 -31.86 -7.39 14.33
N GLY A 201 -30.75 -7.62 13.62
CA GLY A 201 -30.44 -7.03 12.30
C GLY A 201 -29.85 -5.63 12.35
N ASN A 202 -29.45 -5.16 13.54
CA ASN A 202 -28.88 -3.84 13.74
C ASN A 202 -27.44 -3.93 14.29
N ALA A 203 -26.64 -2.94 13.93
CA ALA A 203 -25.44 -2.60 14.65
C ALA A 203 -25.61 -1.25 15.34
N TYR A 204 -25.16 -1.15 16.59
CA TYR A 204 -25.09 0.10 17.33
C TYR A 204 -23.64 0.50 17.53
N ILE A 205 -23.39 1.78 17.38
CA ILE A 205 -22.09 2.40 17.65
C ILE A 205 -22.20 3.18 18.95
N TRP A 206 -21.30 2.89 19.86
CA TRP A 206 -21.25 3.48 21.20
C TRP A 206 -19.97 4.28 21.38
N ASN A 207 -20.05 5.36 22.11
CA ASN A 207 -18.84 5.98 22.65
C ASN A 207 -18.31 5.08 23.78
N SER A 208 -17.07 4.62 23.66
CA SER A 208 -16.48 3.63 24.59
C SER A 208 -16.40 4.13 26.02
N HIS A 209 -16.10 5.44 26.21
CA HIS A 209 -15.94 6.03 27.53
C HIS A 209 -17.27 6.23 28.24
N SER A 210 -18.27 6.78 27.57
CA SER A 210 -19.58 7.10 28.19
C SER A 210 -20.58 5.95 28.08
N SER A 211 -20.36 4.99 27.18
CA SER A 211 -21.32 3.94 26.79
C SER A 211 -22.66 4.51 26.26
N THR A 212 -22.62 5.72 25.74
CA THR A 212 -23.78 6.34 25.10
C THR A 212 -23.84 5.97 23.61
N LYS A 213 -25.05 5.71 23.12
CA LYS A 213 -25.26 5.40 21.72
C LYS A 213 -24.99 6.63 20.84
N VAL A 214 -24.11 6.46 19.86
CA VAL A 214 -23.75 7.47 18.86
C VAL A 214 -24.67 7.34 17.65
N THR A 215 -24.79 6.13 17.09
CA THR A 215 -25.64 5.88 15.93
C THR A 215 -26.12 4.43 15.86
N GLN A 216 -27.05 4.19 14.95
CA GLN A 216 -27.58 2.87 14.63
C GLN A 216 -27.46 2.63 13.13
N ILE A 217 -26.94 1.47 12.76
CA ILE A 217 -26.84 1.00 11.39
C ILE A 217 -27.82 -0.16 11.21
N ASN A 218 -28.83 0.05 10.37
CA ASN A 218 -29.87 -0.94 10.09
C ASN A 218 -29.50 -1.83 8.90
N GLY A 219 -30.13 -3.01 8.81
CA GLY A 219 -29.99 -3.90 7.66
C GLY A 219 -28.61 -4.54 7.57
N ILE A 220 -28.07 -4.99 8.69
CA ILE A 220 -26.81 -5.75 8.76
C ILE A 220 -27.07 -7.18 8.28
N TYR A 221 -26.12 -7.72 7.52
CA TYR A 221 -26.15 -9.11 7.09
C TYR A 221 -25.78 -10.06 8.23
N THR A 222 -26.77 -10.56 8.96
CA THR A 222 -26.63 -11.33 10.22
C THR A 222 -26.02 -12.72 10.05
N ARG A 223 -25.75 -13.19 8.81
CA ARG A 223 -25.06 -14.45 8.56
C ARG A 223 -23.53 -14.31 8.48
N SER A 224 -23.01 -13.09 8.51
CA SER A 224 -21.58 -12.84 8.62
C SER A 224 -21.10 -13.05 10.06
N ARG A 225 -19.87 -13.55 10.24
CA ARG A 225 -19.26 -13.72 11.57
C ARG A 225 -19.02 -12.39 12.27
N VAL A 226 -18.47 -11.41 11.54
CA VAL A 226 -18.26 -10.04 12.03
C VAL A 226 -18.62 -9.10 10.88
N PRO A 227 -19.84 -8.57 10.88
CA PRO A 227 -20.34 -7.78 9.74
C PRO A 227 -20.02 -6.28 9.83
N VAL A 228 -19.32 -5.82 10.88
CA VAL A 228 -19.01 -4.39 11.09
C VAL A 228 -17.56 -4.21 11.52
N TYR A 229 -16.88 -3.27 10.87
CA TYR A 229 -15.51 -2.87 11.11
C TYR A 229 -15.37 -1.34 11.03
N PHE A 230 -14.19 -0.83 11.35
CA PHE A 230 -13.82 0.57 11.18
C PHE A 230 -12.60 0.67 10.27
N THR A 231 -12.45 1.78 9.56
CA THR A 231 -11.19 2.10 8.87
C THR A 231 -10.08 2.36 9.90
N GLU A 232 -8.81 2.17 9.48
CA GLU A 232 -7.65 2.26 10.39
C GLU A 232 -7.51 3.65 11.03
N ASP A 233 -7.92 4.71 10.35
CA ASP A 233 -7.99 6.08 10.87
C ASP A 233 -9.20 6.35 11.77
N SER A 234 -10.08 5.35 11.96
CA SER A 234 -11.34 5.47 12.71
C SER A 234 -12.31 6.52 12.15
N VAL A 235 -12.26 6.82 10.84
CA VAL A 235 -13.13 7.85 10.23
C VAL A 235 -14.43 7.25 9.70
N TYR A 236 -14.39 6.04 9.15
CA TYR A 236 -15.55 5.42 8.54
C TYR A 236 -15.90 4.07 9.19
N ILE A 237 -17.17 3.71 9.06
CA ILE A 237 -17.73 2.43 9.48
C ILE A 237 -17.96 1.59 8.22
N ILE A 238 -17.42 0.38 8.22
CA ILE A 238 -17.57 -0.61 7.17
C ILE A 238 -18.59 -1.64 7.66
N SER A 239 -19.69 -1.84 6.95
CA SER A 239 -20.69 -2.84 7.35
C SER A 239 -21.13 -3.70 6.17
N GLN A 240 -21.21 -5.01 6.41
CA GLN A 240 -21.77 -5.94 5.43
C GLN A 240 -23.31 -5.85 5.47
N ASP A 241 -23.93 -5.46 4.35
CA ASP A 241 -25.38 -5.26 4.21
C ASP A 241 -26.05 -6.33 3.35
N GLY A 242 -25.25 -7.22 2.73
CA GLY A 242 -25.73 -8.33 1.93
C GLY A 242 -24.71 -9.46 1.86
N ARG A 243 -25.11 -10.55 1.18
CA ARG A 243 -24.20 -11.69 0.98
C ARG A 243 -22.94 -11.31 0.19
N ASN A 244 -23.08 -10.41 -0.77
CA ASN A 244 -22.02 -9.99 -1.69
C ASN A 244 -21.88 -8.47 -1.76
N SER A 245 -22.28 -7.76 -0.71
CA SER A 245 -22.16 -6.31 -0.64
C SER A 245 -21.77 -5.82 0.75
N PHE A 246 -21.08 -4.68 0.77
CA PHE A 246 -20.78 -3.93 1.97
C PHE A 246 -20.94 -2.44 1.69
N ARG A 247 -21.14 -1.68 2.75
CA ARG A 247 -21.29 -0.23 2.68
C ARG A 247 -20.32 0.47 3.59
N ILE A 248 -20.01 1.69 3.21
CA ILE A 248 -19.22 2.65 3.99
C ILE A 248 -20.17 3.71 4.52
N SER A 249 -20.12 3.97 5.81
CA SER A 249 -20.98 4.91 6.52
C SER A 249 -20.17 5.86 7.39
N ASP A 250 -20.73 7.03 7.65
CA ASP A 250 -20.23 7.96 8.67
C ASP A 250 -20.79 7.64 10.06
N TYR A 251 -20.32 8.38 11.09
CA TYR A 251 -20.82 8.24 12.46
C TYR A 251 -22.20 8.87 12.71
N ALA A 252 -22.75 9.60 11.75
CA ALA A 252 -24.14 10.03 11.78
C ALA A 252 -25.10 8.94 11.30
N GLY A 253 -24.57 7.81 10.81
CA GLY A 253 -25.33 6.68 10.28
C GLY A 253 -25.70 6.83 8.80
N ASN A 254 -25.17 7.85 8.11
CA ASN A 254 -25.43 8.04 6.69
C ASN A 254 -24.55 7.07 5.88
N THR A 255 -25.18 6.31 4.98
CA THR A 255 -24.43 5.51 4.01
C THR A 255 -23.85 6.43 2.94
N LEU A 256 -22.52 6.47 2.83
CA LEU A 256 -21.83 7.24 1.81
C LEU A 256 -21.91 6.55 0.46
N TYR A 257 -21.68 5.23 0.45
CA TYR A 257 -21.87 4.37 -0.72
C TYR A 257 -21.82 2.89 -0.34
N SER A 258 -22.30 2.04 -1.26
CA SER A 258 -22.22 0.58 -1.16
C SER A 258 -21.41 0.02 -2.33
N ILE A 259 -20.68 -1.05 -2.07
CA ILE A 259 -19.87 -1.75 -3.05
C ILE A 259 -20.39 -3.19 -3.17
N MET A 260 -20.61 -3.61 -4.41
CA MET A 260 -20.94 -5.01 -4.73
C MET A 260 -19.68 -5.75 -5.18
N THR A 261 -19.39 -6.85 -4.54
CA THR A 261 -18.17 -7.64 -4.79
C THR A 261 -18.34 -8.70 -5.89
N GLY A 262 -19.56 -8.89 -6.39
CA GLY A 262 -19.88 -9.92 -7.38
C GLY A 262 -19.96 -11.34 -6.82
N ARG A 263 -19.26 -11.64 -5.72
CA ARG A 263 -19.22 -12.95 -5.03
C ARG A 263 -19.61 -12.81 -3.57
N ALA A 264 -19.95 -13.93 -2.93
CA ALA A 264 -20.25 -13.95 -1.50
C ALA A 264 -19.04 -13.57 -0.67
N ILE A 265 -19.21 -12.64 0.26
CA ILE A 265 -18.19 -12.21 1.20
C ILE A 265 -18.13 -13.21 2.36
N THR A 266 -16.95 -13.73 2.64
CA THR A 266 -16.68 -14.64 3.77
C THR A 266 -15.95 -13.94 4.91
N ALA A 267 -15.08 -12.97 4.62
CA ALA A 267 -14.42 -12.14 5.61
C ALA A 267 -14.11 -10.74 5.06
N ILE A 268 -14.05 -9.77 5.98
CA ILE A 268 -13.62 -8.39 5.72
C ILE A 268 -12.50 -8.07 6.69
N ARG A 269 -11.46 -7.38 6.20
CA ARG A 269 -10.33 -6.88 7.00
C ARG A 269 -9.95 -5.48 6.55
N PRO A 270 -10.10 -4.45 7.38
CA PRO A 270 -9.45 -3.15 7.16
C PRO A 270 -7.93 -3.32 7.17
N LEU A 271 -7.24 -2.60 6.30
CA LEU A 271 -5.78 -2.61 6.22
C LEU A 271 -5.18 -1.40 6.96
N LYS A 272 -3.85 -1.38 7.12
CA LYS A 272 -3.13 -0.26 7.75
C LYS A 272 -3.27 1.05 6.97
N ASP A 273 -3.37 0.98 5.65
CA ASP A 273 -3.81 2.11 4.84
C ASP A 273 -5.33 2.28 5.01
N PRO A 274 -5.81 3.41 5.54
CA PRO A 274 -7.23 3.63 5.81
C PRO A 274 -8.10 3.66 4.54
N ASP A 275 -7.50 3.80 3.36
CA ASP A 275 -8.20 3.69 2.08
C ASP A 275 -8.41 2.24 1.63
N LEU A 276 -7.77 1.26 2.27
CA LEU A 276 -7.75 -0.12 1.79
C LEU A 276 -8.53 -1.08 2.69
N ILE A 277 -9.30 -1.96 2.05
CA ILE A 277 -10.08 -3.03 2.70
C ILE A 277 -9.84 -4.33 1.96
N ALA A 278 -9.41 -5.36 2.65
CA ALA A 278 -9.33 -6.71 2.11
C ALA A 278 -10.64 -7.46 2.32
N ILE A 279 -11.10 -8.14 1.28
CA ILE A 279 -12.36 -8.88 1.25
C ILE A 279 -12.09 -10.28 0.71
N GLN A 280 -12.31 -11.28 1.54
CA GLN A 280 -12.30 -12.68 1.12
C GLN A 280 -13.64 -13.06 0.54
N ASN A 281 -13.62 -13.80 -0.55
CA ASN A 281 -14.83 -14.35 -1.17
C ASN A 281 -14.95 -15.89 -0.99
N ASP A 282 -16.07 -16.45 -1.47
CA ASP A 282 -16.38 -17.87 -1.39
C ASP A 282 -15.57 -18.77 -2.35
N LYS A 283 -14.54 -18.23 -3.00
CA LYS A 283 -13.56 -18.93 -3.84
C LYS A 283 -12.14 -18.83 -3.27
N ASN A 284 -12.00 -18.44 -2.01
CA ASN A 284 -10.72 -18.20 -1.36
C ASN A 284 -9.84 -17.14 -2.03
N GLU A 285 -10.43 -16.27 -2.89
CA GLU A 285 -9.73 -15.09 -3.38
C GLU A 285 -9.85 -13.99 -2.34
N VAL A 286 -8.76 -13.30 -2.06
CA VAL A 286 -8.74 -12.11 -1.21
C VAL A 286 -8.49 -10.89 -2.09
N MET A 287 -9.50 -10.04 -2.23
CA MET A 287 -9.45 -8.83 -3.04
C MET A 287 -9.26 -7.62 -2.14
N ILE A 288 -8.34 -6.74 -2.51
CA ILE A 288 -8.13 -5.45 -1.82
C ILE A 288 -8.87 -4.37 -2.59
N TYR A 289 -9.81 -3.71 -1.91
CA TYR A 289 -10.61 -2.60 -2.43
C TYR A 289 -10.07 -1.28 -1.90
N SER A 290 -10.01 -0.27 -2.77
CA SER A 290 -9.81 1.11 -2.35
C SER A 290 -11.16 1.77 -2.11
N ILE A 291 -11.30 2.37 -0.93
CA ILE A 291 -12.51 3.10 -0.50
C ILE A 291 -12.74 4.31 -1.40
N SER A 292 -11.70 5.09 -1.67
CA SER A 292 -11.78 6.31 -2.48
C SER A 292 -12.09 6.03 -3.95
N SER A 293 -11.45 5.02 -4.54
CA SER A 293 -11.67 4.63 -5.94
C SER A 293 -12.89 3.71 -6.14
N ARG A 294 -13.43 3.13 -5.06
CA ARG A 294 -14.60 2.23 -5.03
C ARG A 294 -14.46 0.99 -5.90
N ARG A 295 -13.24 0.49 -6.04
CA ARG A 295 -12.93 -0.65 -6.92
C ARG A 295 -11.82 -1.52 -6.31
N PRO A 296 -11.69 -2.79 -6.74
CA PRO A 296 -10.55 -3.60 -6.38
C PRO A 296 -9.26 -3.01 -6.99
N VAL A 297 -8.17 -3.04 -6.23
CA VAL A 297 -6.84 -2.56 -6.63
C VAL A 297 -5.80 -3.66 -6.64
N SER A 298 -6.01 -4.71 -5.84
CA SER A 298 -5.12 -5.85 -5.76
C SER A 298 -5.88 -7.14 -5.46
N VAL A 299 -5.26 -8.28 -5.71
CA VAL A 299 -5.84 -9.60 -5.46
C VAL A 299 -4.77 -10.55 -4.96
N VAL A 300 -5.15 -11.46 -4.08
CA VAL A 300 -4.37 -12.63 -3.68
C VAL A 300 -5.18 -13.88 -3.99
N ASN A 301 -4.62 -14.76 -4.82
CA ASN A 301 -5.23 -16.03 -5.16
C ASN A 301 -4.66 -17.13 -4.26
N ILE A 302 -5.54 -17.80 -3.51
CA ILE A 302 -5.18 -18.94 -2.67
C ILE A 302 -5.65 -20.19 -3.41
N PRO A 303 -4.83 -21.25 -3.49
CA PRO A 303 -5.22 -22.49 -4.16
C PRO A 303 -6.57 -23.03 -3.66
N ASP A 304 -7.43 -23.48 -4.57
CA ASP A 304 -8.82 -23.94 -4.27
C ASP A 304 -8.88 -25.17 -3.36
N ASP A 305 -7.80 -25.97 -3.30
CA ASP A 305 -7.66 -27.20 -2.50
C ASP A 305 -7.18 -26.95 -1.07
N SER A 306 -7.01 -25.69 -0.70
CA SER A 306 -6.46 -25.31 0.60
C SER A 306 -7.56 -25.09 1.65
N ASP A 307 -7.38 -25.72 2.83
CA ASP A 307 -8.21 -25.49 4.02
C ASP A 307 -7.82 -24.16 4.71
N PHE A 308 -8.01 -23.07 3.99
CA PHE A 308 -7.70 -21.70 4.40
C PHE A 308 -8.66 -21.20 5.47
N THR A 309 -8.15 -20.72 6.60
CA THR A 309 -8.95 -20.34 7.77
C THR A 309 -8.96 -18.85 8.06
N VAL A 310 -7.80 -18.21 7.99
CA VAL A 310 -7.63 -16.80 8.41
C VAL A 310 -6.49 -16.14 7.64
N PHE A 311 -6.55 -14.84 7.51
CA PHE A 311 -5.47 -14.04 6.92
C PHE A 311 -5.21 -12.74 7.67
N ASP A 312 -4.00 -12.23 7.51
CA ASP A 312 -3.60 -10.87 7.87
C ASP A 312 -2.54 -10.36 6.87
N PHE A 313 -2.30 -9.07 6.85
CA PHE A 313 -1.33 -8.46 5.93
C PHE A 313 -0.15 -7.90 6.69
N ASN A 314 1.02 -7.85 6.02
CA ASN A 314 2.12 -7.08 6.52
C ASN A 314 1.82 -5.57 6.42
N LEU A 315 2.65 -4.72 7.05
CA LEU A 315 2.40 -3.27 7.13
C LEU A 315 2.30 -2.57 5.78
N ALA A 316 3.05 -3.04 4.80
CA ALA A 316 3.07 -2.48 3.45
C ALA A 316 1.90 -2.97 2.58
N ALA A 317 1.18 -3.99 3.03
CA ALA A 317 0.14 -4.69 2.27
C ALA A 317 0.64 -5.26 0.93
N ASP A 318 1.92 -5.61 0.84
CA ASP A 318 2.53 -6.28 -0.32
C ASP A 318 2.64 -7.80 -0.13
N TYR A 319 2.49 -8.29 1.11
CA TYR A 319 2.37 -9.70 1.44
C TYR A 319 1.19 -9.98 2.37
N MET A 320 0.57 -11.12 2.17
CA MET A 320 -0.51 -11.65 3.00
C MET A 320 -0.06 -12.93 3.70
N TYR A 321 -0.21 -12.98 5.01
CA TYR A 321 -0.10 -14.21 5.80
C TYR A 321 -1.43 -14.95 5.73
N ALA A 322 -1.42 -16.20 5.33
CA ALA A 322 -2.59 -17.07 5.28
C ALA A 322 -2.41 -18.24 6.24
N GLY A 323 -3.35 -18.44 7.14
CA GLY A 323 -3.40 -19.56 8.07
C GLY A 323 -4.29 -20.69 7.56
N PHE A 324 -3.90 -21.92 7.88
CA PHE A 324 -4.55 -23.12 7.40
C PHE A 324 -4.96 -24.08 8.54
N ILE A 325 -5.89 -25.00 8.24
CA ILE A 325 -6.41 -25.97 9.21
C ILE A 325 -5.33 -26.95 9.70
N ASN A 326 -4.28 -27.16 8.90
CA ASN A 326 -3.16 -28.05 9.22
C ASN A 326 -2.07 -27.40 10.09
N GLY A 327 -2.28 -26.15 10.55
CA GLY A 327 -1.32 -25.41 11.37
C GLY A 327 -0.23 -24.68 10.60
N GLU A 328 -0.30 -24.66 9.29
CA GLU A 328 0.64 -23.89 8.46
C GLU A 328 0.24 -22.43 8.38
N VAL A 329 1.23 -21.55 8.34
CA VAL A 329 1.09 -20.19 7.87
C VAL A 329 1.94 -20.03 6.62
N ARG A 330 1.32 -19.57 5.55
CA ARG A 330 1.98 -19.35 4.25
C ARG A 330 1.94 -17.87 3.90
N LEU A 331 2.98 -17.43 3.17
CA LEU A 331 3.13 -16.07 2.71
C LEU A 331 2.77 -15.98 1.24
N PHE A 332 1.83 -15.11 0.88
CA PHE A 332 1.41 -14.84 -0.48
C PHE A 332 1.76 -13.41 -0.87
N GLU A 333 2.28 -13.22 -2.07
CA GLU A 333 2.49 -11.90 -2.65
C GLU A 333 1.15 -11.29 -3.07
N VAL A 334 1.00 -9.99 -2.86
CA VAL A 334 -0.19 -9.23 -3.25
C VAL A 334 -0.01 -8.75 -4.69
N GLU A 335 -0.78 -9.31 -5.59
CA GLU A 335 -0.72 -8.95 -7.01
C GLU A 335 -1.63 -7.74 -7.32
N PRO A 336 -1.23 -6.85 -8.24
CA PRO A 336 -2.13 -5.82 -8.74
C PRO A 336 -3.38 -6.44 -9.37
N TYR A 337 -4.55 -5.89 -9.05
CA TYR A 337 -5.80 -6.33 -9.64
C TYR A 337 -5.87 -5.96 -11.12
N LEU A 338 -5.92 -6.96 -11.97
CA LEU A 338 -6.17 -6.81 -13.40
C LEU A 338 -7.65 -7.11 -13.66
N GLU A 339 -8.37 -6.22 -14.35
CA GLU A 339 -9.81 -6.39 -14.65
C GLU A 339 -10.13 -7.73 -15.34
N ASP A 340 -9.14 -8.39 -15.91
CA ASP A 340 -9.28 -9.69 -16.58
C ASP A 340 -9.42 -10.88 -15.61
N ASN A 341 -9.14 -10.70 -14.33
CA ASN A 341 -9.32 -11.74 -13.30
C ASN A 341 -10.79 -11.84 -12.81
N MET A 342 -11.66 -10.94 -13.23
CA MET A 342 -13.10 -11.13 -13.06
C MET A 342 -13.61 -12.16 -14.05
N THR A 343 -13.74 -13.42 -13.65
CA THR A 343 -14.70 -14.33 -14.28
C THR A 343 -16.09 -13.76 -14.01
N LEU A 344 -16.53 -12.87 -14.87
CA LEU A 344 -17.91 -12.49 -14.99
C LEU A 344 -18.70 -13.78 -15.18
N VAL A 345 -19.46 -14.18 -14.17
CA VAL A 345 -20.61 -15.04 -14.37
C VAL A 345 -21.63 -14.18 -15.11
N THR A 346 -21.38 -13.94 -16.37
CA THR A 346 -22.40 -13.48 -17.30
C THR A 346 -23.16 -14.69 -17.78
N ASP A 347 -24.45 -14.56 -17.65
CA ASP A 347 -25.48 -15.38 -18.26
C ASP A 347 -25.04 -16.04 -19.59
N SER A 348 -25.21 -17.33 -19.71
CA SER A 348 -24.77 -18.22 -20.78
C SER A 348 -25.43 -17.98 -22.13
N SER A 349 -25.64 -16.74 -22.57
CA SER A 349 -26.31 -16.45 -23.86
C SER A 349 -25.44 -15.69 -24.89
N LEU A 350 -24.16 -15.41 -24.63
CA LEU A 350 -23.26 -14.79 -25.63
C LEU A 350 -21.95 -15.53 -25.79
N ALA A 351 -22.01 -16.81 -26.14
CA ALA A 351 -20.87 -17.54 -26.67
C ALA A 351 -20.55 -17.05 -28.10
N GLY A 352 -19.47 -16.33 -28.25
CA GLY A 352 -18.93 -16.07 -29.58
C GLY A 352 -18.15 -14.77 -29.71
N LYS A 353 -16.91 -14.75 -29.28
CA LYS A 353 -15.70 -14.26 -29.97
C LYS A 353 -14.56 -14.10 -28.97
N LYS A 354 -13.55 -14.97 -29.06
CA LYS A 354 -12.24 -14.77 -28.45
C LYS A 354 -11.61 -13.52 -29.07
N GLY A 355 -11.69 -12.39 -28.34
CA GLY A 355 -10.94 -11.18 -28.65
C GLY A 355 -9.71 -11.15 -27.76
N ALA A 356 -8.54 -11.00 -28.36
CA ALA A 356 -7.27 -10.85 -27.65
C ALA A 356 -7.35 -9.72 -26.62
N VAL A 357 -6.93 -10.02 -25.39
CA VAL A 357 -6.82 -9.10 -24.25
C VAL A 357 -5.94 -7.91 -24.63
N LYS A 358 -6.51 -6.70 -24.64
CA LYS A 358 -5.76 -5.47 -24.85
C LYS A 358 -5.41 -4.89 -23.48
N SER A 359 -4.13 -5.02 -23.09
CA SER A 359 -3.59 -4.28 -21.94
C SER A 359 -3.90 -2.78 -22.08
N VAL A 360 -4.46 -2.17 -21.04
CA VAL A 360 -4.76 -0.73 -21.06
C VAL A 360 -3.45 0.02 -20.94
N ARG A 361 -2.98 0.52 -22.08
CA ARG A 361 -1.77 1.33 -22.24
C ARG A 361 -2.20 2.79 -22.23
N PHE A 362 -1.52 3.63 -21.45
CA PHE A 362 -1.65 5.06 -21.66
C PHE A 362 -0.38 5.64 -22.25
N GLN A 363 -0.55 6.65 -23.04
CA GLN A 363 0.52 7.38 -23.70
C GLN A 363 0.43 8.82 -23.22
N GLU A 364 1.57 9.46 -23.07
CA GLU A 364 1.60 10.88 -22.75
C GLU A 364 2.61 11.62 -23.63
N ILE A 365 2.33 12.86 -23.93
CA ILE A 365 3.30 13.81 -24.47
C ILE A 365 3.50 14.89 -23.42
N THR A 366 4.75 15.10 -23.05
CA THR A 366 5.17 16.18 -22.18
C THR A 366 5.79 17.29 -23.00
N PHE A 367 5.31 18.50 -22.84
CA PHE A 367 5.96 19.72 -23.32
C PHE A 367 6.57 20.40 -22.11
N ALA A 368 7.88 20.58 -22.10
CA ALA A 368 8.56 21.16 -20.96
C ALA A 368 9.46 22.32 -21.40
N ALA A 369 9.56 23.31 -20.53
CA ALA A 369 10.54 24.37 -20.61
C ALA A 369 11.36 24.38 -19.31
N GLY A 370 12.64 24.69 -19.42
CA GLY A 370 13.53 24.66 -18.27
C GLY A 370 14.76 25.50 -18.45
N ALA A 371 15.58 25.51 -17.41
CA ALA A 371 16.87 26.16 -17.40
C ALA A 371 17.96 25.20 -16.93
N ASN A 372 19.12 25.27 -17.56
CA ASN A 372 20.33 24.56 -17.13
C ASN A 372 21.37 25.56 -16.67
N TYR A 373 22.09 25.18 -15.63
CA TYR A 373 23.36 25.84 -15.33
C TYR A 373 24.44 25.20 -16.19
N LEU A 374 25.17 26.02 -16.92
CA LEU A 374 26.27 25.59 -17.79
C LEU A 374 27.60 25.95 -17.17
N ASN A 375 28.61 25.11 -17.43
CA ASN A 375 29.98 25.45 -17.08
C ASN A 375 30.51 26.54 -18.00
N LYS A 376 31.43 27.36 -17.48
CA LYS A 376 32.14 28.39 -18.26
C LYS A 376 32.57 27.85 -19.64
N PRO A 377 32.47 28.62 -20.72
CA PRO A 377 32.24 30.07 -20.75
C PRO A 377 30.75 30.49 -20.84
N TYR A 378 29.80 29.58 -20.68
CA TYR A 378 28.38 29.89 -20.66
C TYR A 378 27.88 29.88 -19.19
N LEU A 379 26.94 30.76 -18.90
CA LEU A 379 26.41 30.87 -17.52
C LEU A 379 25.19 29.99 -17.35
N ALA A 380 24.24 30.08 -18.25
CA ALA A 380 22.97 29.38 -18.19
C ALA A 380 22.40 29.17 -19.61
N SER A 381 21.44 28.27 -19.72
CA SER A 381 20.66 28.09 -20.93
C SER A 381 19.18 27.93 -20.63
N ILE A 382 18.35 28.25 -21.61
CA ILE A 382 16.94 27.85 -21.62
C ILE A 382 16.79 26.63 -22.53
N ASN A 383 15.89 25.74 -22.14
CA ASN A 383 15.61 24.51 -22.87
C ASN A 383 14.13 24.41 -23.16
N PHE A 384 13.82 23.82 -24.31
CA PHE A 384 12.48 23.36 -24.63
C PHE A 384 12.57 21.90 -25.02
N SER A 385 11.71 21.07 -24.44
CA SER A 385 11.67 19.65 -24.76
C SER A 385 10.25 19.19 -25.06
N VAL A 386 10.18 18.20 -25.94
CA VAL A 386 8.98 17.44 -26.22
C VAL A 386 9.34 15.97 -26.01
N GLU A 387 8.59 15.31 -25.17
CA GLU A 387 8.85 13.94 -24.79
C GLU A 387 7.58 13.11 -24.92
N TYR A 388 7.67 12.03 -25.67
CA TYR A 388 6.65 10.99 -25.75
C TYR A 388 7.01 9.88 -24.80
N ARG A 389 6.12 9.53 -23.88
CA ARG A 389 6.27 8.44 -22.92
C ARG A 389 5.21 7.38 -23.15
N TYR A 390 5.66 6.16 -23.14
CA TYR A 390 4.84 4.97 -23.10
C TYR A 390 4.85 4.45 -21.67
N CYS A 391 3.71 4.56 -20.99
CA CYS A 391 3.55 4.15 -19.61
C CYS A 391 2.76 2.84 -19.56
N ASN A 392 3.24 1.88 -18.79
CA ASN A 392 2.53 0.66 -18.52
C ASN A 392 1.67 0.84 -17.26
N LYS A 393 0.37 0.55 -17.33
CA LYS A 393 -0.54 0.70 -16.20
C LYS A 393 -0.32 -0.34 -15.10
N THR A 394 0.30 -1.46 -15.44
CA THR A 394 0.56 -2.59 -14.53
C THR A 394 1.93 -2.56 -13.88
N ALA A 395 2.83 -1.69 -14.34
CA ALA A 395 4.16 -1.55 -13.78
C ALA A 395 4.53 -0.07 -13.67
N PRO A 396 5.21 0.35 -12.62
CA PRO A 396 5.52 1.76 -12.38
C PRO A 396 6.57 2.34 -13.34
N TRP A 397 7.03 1.59 -14.32
CA TRP A 397 8.07 2.02 -15.25
C TRP A 397 7.50 2.59 -16.56
N PHE A 398 8.24 3.49 -17.16
CA PHE A 398 7.97 4.04 -18.48
C PHE A 398 9.24 4.06 -19.33
N PHE A 399 9.05 4.15 -20.64
CA PHE A 399 10.10 4.46 -21.61
C PHE A 399 9.52 5.34 -22.72
N GLY A 400 10.37 6.04 -23.44
CA GLY A 400 9.89 6.98 -24.43
C GLY A 400 10.93 7.42 -25.44
N LEU A 401 10.60 8.49 -26.14
CA LEU A 401 11.48 9.19 -27.06
C LEU A 401 11.30 10.69 -26.84
N GLY A 402 12.40 11.42 -26.69
CA GLY A 402 12.38 12.85 -26.49
C GLY A 402 13.28 13.63 -27.43
N LEU A 403 12.88 14.86 -27.68
CA LEU A 403 13.64 15.87 -28.40
C LEU A 403 13.82 17.09 -27.49
N THR A 404 15.00 17.65 -27.42
CA THR A 404 15.24 18.92 -26.72
C THR A 404 16.04 19.86 -27.56
N GLY A 405 15.68 21.14 -27.48
CA GLY A 405 16.44 22.26 -27.99
C GLY A 405 16.95 23.13 -26.84
N GLN A 406 18.16 23.60 -26.91
CA GLN A 406 18.80 24.41 -25.87
C GLN A 406 19.45 25.66 -26.49
N TYR A 407 19.25 26.77 -25.79
CA TYR A 407 19.88 28.03 -26.10
C TYR A 407 20.67 28.54 -24.90
N GLY A 408 22.00 28.58 -25.02
CA GLY A 408 22.93 28.98 -23.94
C GLY A 408 23.40 30.43 -24.08
N PHE A 409 23.36 31.14 -22.96
CA PHE A 409 23.80 32.52 -22.84
C PHE A 409 25.29 32.58 -22.51
N PRO A 410 26.10 33.44 -23.22
CA PRO A 410 27.48 33.63 -22.86
C PRO A 410 27.63 34.28 -21.49
N SER A 411 28.66 33.87 -20.73
CA SER A 411 28.99 34.48 -19.45
C SER A 411 29.85 35.74 -19.61
N SER A 412 30.03 36.47 -18.52
CA SER A 412 30.96 37.64 -18.48
C SER A 412 32.41 37.26 -18.75
N ASP A 413 32.75 35.97 -18.74
CA ASP A 413 34.11 35.49 -19.06
C ASP A 413 34.38 35.41 -20.57
N PHE A 414 33.34 35.55 -21.42
CA PHE A 414 33.56 35.77 -22.83
C PHE A 414 34.09 37.19 -23.06
N PRO A 415 35.10 37.37 -23.92
CA PRO A 415 35.48 38.71 -24.36
C PRO A 415 34.24 39.43 -24.89
N THR A 416 34.03 40.67 -24.48
CA THR A 416 32.92 41.52 -24.90
C THR A 416 32.83 41.70 -26.42
N THR A 417 33.92 41.40 -27.11
CA THR A 417 34.05 41.45 -28.56
C THR A 417 34.71 40.18 -29.10
N TYR A 418 34.07 39.52 -30.02
CA TYR A 418 34.60 38.37 -30.77
C TYR A 418 34.87 38.79 -32.23
N LYS A 419 36.04 38.46 -32.78
CA LYS A 419 36.35 38.80 -34.19
C LYS A 419 36.15 37.60 -35.10
N ILE A 420 35.26 37.72 -36.03
CA ILE A 420 35.07 36.75 -37.13
C ILE A 420 35.37 37.45 -38.44
N ARG A 421 36.32 36.92 -39.21
CA ARG A 421 36.77 37.49 -40.46
C ARG A 421 37.11 39.00 -40.36
N GLY A 422 37.64 39.42 -39.22
CA GLY A 422 38.03 40.81 -38.98
C GLY A 422 36.92 41.75 -38.49
N GLN A 423 35.68 41.32 -38.48
CA GLN A 423 34.56 42.08 -37.92
C GLN A 423 34.36 41.75 -36.42
N VAL A 424 34.11 42.78 -35.62
CA VAL A 424 33.77 42.66 -34.21
C VAL A 424 32.30 42.25 -34.10
N VAL A 425 32.05 41.12 -33.45
CA VAL A 425 30.70 40.59 -33.23
C VAL A 425 30.49 40.33 -31.74
N ASN A 426 29.24 40.29 -31.30
CA ASN A 426 28.87 39.89 -29.93
C ASN A 426 29.31 38.45 -29.66
N PRO A 427 29.53 38.08 -28.37
CA PRO A 427 29.83 36.70 -28.00
C PRO A 427 28.79 35.72 -28.57
N PRO A 428 29.22 34.58 -29.13
CA PRO A 428 28.30 33.61 -29.71
C PRO A 428 27.50 32.90 -28.64
N SER A 429 26.27 32.61 -28.95
CA SER A 429 25.41 31.77 -28.11
C SER A 429 25.60 30.30 -28.44
N LEU A 430 25.37 29.43 -27.46
CA LEU A 430 25.37 28.00 -27.67
C LEU A 430 23.98 27.55 -28.14
N LEU A 431 23.94 26.89 -29.28
CA LEU A 431 22.76 26.17 -29.75
C LEU A 431 23.00 24.68 -29.64
N SER A 432 22.06 23.96 -29.04
CA SER A 432 22.14 22.50 -28.98
C SER A 432 20.77 21.89 -29.29
N ALA A 433 20.82 20.74 -29.93
CA ALA A 433 19.65 19.88 -30.11
C ALA A 433 20.01 18.45 -29.71
N ALA A 434 19.11 17.75 -29.09
CA ALA A 434 19.35 16.37 -28.70
C ALA A 434 18.12 15.50 -28.90
N VAL A 435 18.40 14.22 -29.20
CA VAL A 435 17.44 13.12 -29.19
C VAL A 435 17.79 12.20 -28.02
N PHE A 436 16.82 11.77 -27.24
CA PHE A 436 17.04 10.92 -26.09
C PHE A 436 15.93 9.91 -25.88
N VAL A 437 16.25 8.85 -25.15
CA VAL A 437 15.33 7.83 -24.66
C VAL A 437 15.17 8.03 -23.16
N PRO A 438 14.04 8.55 -22.69
CA PRO A 438 13.74 8.59 -21.27
C PRO A 438 13.26 7.21 -20.80
N THR A 439 13.71 6.79 -19.64
CA THR A 439 13.23 5.62 -18.94
C THR A 439 13.22 5.89 -17.45
N GLY A 440 12.26 5.36 -16.72
CA GLY A 440 12.15 5.65 -15.30
C GLY A 440 10.93 5.01 -14.66
N PHE A 441 10.63 5.49 -13.46
CA PHE A 441 9.55 5.00 -12.64
C PHE A 441 8.62 6.14 -12.26
N LEU A 442 7.32 5.82 -12.19
CA LEU A 442 6.25 6.69 -11.72
C LEU A 442 5.69 6.11 -10.41
N PHE A 443 5.79 6.86 -9.33
CA PHE A 443 5.27 6.48 -8.02
C PHE A 443 4.17 7.44 -7.63
N SER A 444 3.03 6.95 -7.16
CA SER A 444 1.91 7.75 -6.68
C SER A 444 1.62 7.50 -5.20
N PRO A 445 2.50 7.95 -4.29
CA PRO A 445 2.38 7.65 -2.86
C PRO A 445 1.17 8.35 -2.20
N TRP A 446 0.62 9.39 -2.83
CA TRP A 446 -0.50 10.18 -2.30
C TRP A 446 -1.74 10.15 -3.22
N GLY A 447 -1.98 9.01 -3.88
CA GLY A 447 -3.08 8.85 -4.84
C GLY A 447 -2.80 9.43 -6.21
N ASN A 448 -3.82 9.44 -7.09
CA ASN A 448 -3.66 9.78 -8.50
C ASN A 448 -3.36 11.28 -8.78
N SER A 449 -3.41 12.14 -7.78
CA SER A 449 -3.23 13.59 -7.95
C SER A 449 -1.77 14.03 -7.91
N VAL A 450 -0.89 13.25 -7.28
CA VAL A 450 0.54 13.55 -7.14
C VAL A 450 1.35 12.30 -7.43
N CYS A 451 2.25 12.39 -8.42
CA CYS A 451 3.19 11.32 -8.75
C CYS A 451 4.62 11.80 -8.54
N ILE A 452 5.47 10.96 -7.99
CA ILE A 452 6.92 11.14 -8.01
C ILE A 452 7.45 10.47 -9.28
N ILE A 453 8.31 11.18 -10.00
CA ILE A 453 8.97 10.69 -11.20
C ILE A 453 10.45 10.52 -10.87
N THR A 454 11.02 9.38 -11.21
CA THR A 454 12.46 9.20 -11.29
C THR A 454 12.80 8.78 -12.70
N GLU A 455 13.77 9.44 -13.33
CA GLU A 455 14.10 9.13 -14.71
C GLU A 455 15.60 9.15 -14.99
N VAL A 456 15.97 8.37 -15.98
CA VAL A 456 17.29 8.39 -16.61
C VAL A 456 17.08 8.59 -18.10
N ARG A 457 17.83 9.51 -18.70
CA ARG A 457 17.80 9.80 -20.13
C ARG A 457 19.14 9.44 -20.74
N PHE A 458 19.10 8.74 -21.85
CA PHE A 458 20.27 8.41 -22.66
C PHE A 458 20.10 9.03 -24.03
N GLY A 459 21.07 9.78 -24.49
CA GLY A 459 20.87 10.47 -25.77
C GLY A 459 22.14 10.88 -26.47
N ALA A 460 21.90 11.44 -27.65
CA ALA A 460 22.92 12.10 -28.46
C ALA A 460 22.55 13.57 -28.64
N LYS A 461 23.53 14.43 -28.49
CA LYS A 461 23.42 15.89 -28.60
C LYS A 461 24.35 16.42 -29.65
N VAL A 462 23.86 17.33 -30.44
CA VAL A 462 24.67 18.17 -31.33
C VAL A 462 24.66 19.60 -30.81
N SER A 463 25.82 20.19 -30.67
CA SER A 463 25.99 21.56 -30.17
C SER A 463 26.82 22.38 -31.17
N THR A 464 26.43 23.61 -31.38
CA THR A 464 27.15 24.55 -32.24
C THR A 464 27.06 25.97 -31.71
N LEU A 465 27.92 26.85 -32.20
CA LEU A 465 27.92 28.26 -31.85
C LEU A 465 27.14 29.05 -32.88
N ALA A 466 26.28 29.96 -32.46
CA ALA A 466 25.45 30.80 -33.31
C ALA A 466 25.53 32.28 -32.92
N LEU A 467 25.50 33.14 -33.92
CA LEU A 467 25.33 34.59 -33.77
C LEU A 467 23.88 34.96 -34.06
N LEU A 468 23.19 35.49 -33.07
CA LEU A 468 21.78 35.94 -33.23
C LEU A 468 21.65 37.14 -34.18
N SER A 469 22.64 38.00 -34.21
CA SER A 469 22.60 39.25 -35.03
C SER A 469 22.69 39.07 -36.54
N GLY A 470 22.73 37.83 -37.06
CA GLY A 470 22.81 37.58 -38.49
C GLY A 470 22.38 36.18 -38.91
N GLY A 471 21.93 35.35 -38.02
CA GLY A 471 21.46 33.98 -38.34
C GLY A 471 22.59 33.02 -38.77
N TYR A 472 23.85 33.33 -38.41
CA TYR A 472 25.00 32.53 -38.84
C TYR A 472 25.39 31.49 -37.78
N ILE A 473 25.59 30.24 -38.19
CA ILE A 473 26.27 29.18 -37.45
C ILE A 473 27.78 29.37 -37.64
N ILE A 474 28.56 29.45 -36.55
CA ILE A 474 29.96 29.88 -36.60
C ILE A 474 30.92 28.71 -36.39
N GLY A 475 30.54 27.63 -35.83
CA GLY A 475 31.45 26.54 -35.47
C GLY A 475 31.05 25.22 -36.12
N ASP A 476 32.02 24.33 -36.24
CA ASP A 476 31.70 22.95 -36.57
C ASP A 476 30.82 22.33 -35.50
N PRO A 477 29.79 21.56 -35.86
CA PRO A 477 28.91 20.92 -34.91
C PRO A 477 29.68 19.86 -34.09
N VAL A 478 29.56 19.95 -32.75
CA VAL A 478 30.14 18.98 -31.83
C VAL A 478 29.07 17.96 -31.47
N PHE A 479 29.36 16.71 -31.76
CA PHE A 479 28.51 15.59 -31.37
C PHE A 479 28.96 15.00 -30.05
N SER A 480 28.04 14.83 -29.09
CA SER A 480 28.30 14.22 -27.82
C SER A 480 27.20 13.23 -27.45
N ALA A 481 27.55 12.16 -26.75
CA ALA A 481 26.58 11.33 -26.06
C ALA A 481 26.39 11.87 -24.65
N PHE A 482 25.20 11.72 -24.09
CA PHE A 482 24.94 12.13 -22.73
C PHE A 482 24.09 11.10 -21.99
N ILE A 483 24.21 11.13 -20.66
CA ILE A 483 23.34 10.48 -19.72
C ILE A 483 22.86 11.54 -18.73
N SER A 484 21.57 11.57 -18.42
CA SER A 484 21.06 12.39 -17.34
C SER A 484 20.23 11.56 -16.40
N GLY A 485 20.28 11.90 -15.12
CA GLY A 485 19.45 11.29 -14.08
C GLY A 485 18.76 12.37 -13.28
N GLY A 486 17.52 12.13 -12.90
CA GLY A 486 16.76 13.11 -12.16
C GLY A 486 15.55 12.55 -11.45
N ALA A 487 14.94 13.45 -10.70
CA ALA A 487 13.68 13.19 -10.02
C ALA A 487 12.78 14.40 -10.10
N GLY A 488 11.49 14.15 -10.09
CA GLY A 488 10.48 15.19 -10.20
C GLY A 488 9.18 14.81 -9.54
N MET A 489 8.23 15.71 -9.66
CA MET A 489 6.88 15.55 -9.15
C MET A 489 5.89 16.00 -10.21
N MET A 490 4.85 15.19 -10.42
CA MET A 490 3.72 15.52 -11.28
C MET A 490 2.50 15.80 -10.41
N VAL A 491 1.84 16.95 -10.62
CA VAL A 491 0.61 17.35 -9.94
C VAL A 491 -0.44 17.65 -11.01
N GLY A 492 -1.41 16.76 -11.17
CA GLY A 492 -2.37 16.81 -12.26
C GLY A 492 -1.69 16.67 -13.61
N PHE A 493 -1.74 17.71 -14.45
CA PHE A 493 -1.04 17.78 -15.75
C PHE A 493 0.26 18.60 -15.73
N PHE A 494 0.66 19.12 -14.57
CA PHE A 494 1.94 19.81 -14.41
C PHE A 494 3.01 18.85 -13.91
N GLU A 495 4.21 18.98 -14.48
CA GLU A 495 5.39 18.21 -14.13
C GLU A 495 6.55 19.16 -13.76
N PHE A 496 7.22 18.86 -12.66
CA PHE A 496 8.39 19.58 -12.16
C PHE A 496 9.53 18.61 -12.01
N ASN A 497 10.62 18.78 -12.74
CA ASN A 497 11.78 17.88 -12.70
C ASN A 497 13.07 18.64 -12.44
N ILE A 498 13.96 17.99 -11.67
CA ILE A 498 15.35 18.41 -11.49
C ILE A 498 16.22 17.25 -11.98
N ASN A 499 17.08 17.54 -12.95
CA ASN A 499 17.96 16.57 -13.56
C ASN A 499 19.42 17.02 -13.49
N CYS A 500 20.33 16.08 -13.60
CA CYS A 500 21.75 16.34 -13.78
C CYS A 500 22.23 15.56 -15.00
N GLU A 501 22.72 16.27 -16.01
CA GLU A 501 23.22 15.72 -17.25
C GLU A 501 24.76 15.63 -17.19
N TYR A 502 25.30 14.49 -17.61
CA TYR A 502 26.72 14.26 -17.82
C TYR A 502 26.93 13.91 -19.28
N ASP A 503 27.73 14.70 -19.98
CA ASP A 503 28.05 14.48 -21.39
C ASP A 503 29.40 13.78 -21.59
N SER A 504 29.61 13.23 -22.79
CA SER A 504 30.86 12.53 -23.15
C SER A 504 32.09 13.43 -23.19
N VAL A 505 31.91 14.74 -23.07
CA VAL A 505 32.99 15.74 -22.97
C VAL A 505 33.39 15.97 -21.50
N GLY A 506 32.73 15.26 -20.55
CA GLY A 506 33.05 15.30 -19.13
C GLY A 506 32.44 16.47 -18.37
N LYS A 507 31.36 17.07 -18.89
CA LYS A 507 30.66 18.18 -18.26
C LYS A 507 29.42 17.71 -17.50
N LEU A 508 29.26 18.23 -16.30
CA LEU A 508 28.10 18.04 -15.45
C LEU A 508 27.23 19.31 -15.51
N SER A 509 25.96 19.17 -15.87
CA SER A 509 25.04 20.30 -16.05
C SER A 509 23.73 20.02 -15.31
N PRO A 510 23.50 20.64 -14.15
CA PRO A 510 22.22 20.57 -13.46
C PRO A 510 21.16 21.38 -14.21
N SER A 511 19.92 20.87 -14.24
CA SER A 511 18.78 21.47 -14.93
C SER A 511 17.51 21.35 -14.12
N ALA A 512 16.60 22.29 -14.31
CA ALA A 512 15.24 22.24 -13.78
C ALA A 512 14.24 22.49 -14.91
N TYR A 513 13.16 21.73 -14.94
CA TYR A 513 12.10 21.79 -15.94
C TYR A 513 10.74 21.94 -15.31
N VAL A 514 9.87 22.66 -15.99
CA VAL A 514 8.43 22.68 -15.76
C VAL A 514 7.76 22.24 -17.06
N GLY A 515 6.91 21.24 -16.97
CA GLY A 515 6.22 20.68 -18.13
C GLY A 515 4.72 20.59 -17.96
N VAL A 516 4.05 20.42 -19.10
CA VAL A 516 2.62 20.11 -19.18
C VAL A 516 2.48 18.77 -19.88
N ASN A 517 1.78 17.83 -19.22
CA ASN A 517 1.54 16.49 -19.73
C ASN A 517 0.16 16.39 -20.34
N LEU A 518 0.09 15.95 -21.57
CA LEU A 518 -1.14 15.56 -22.24
C LEU A 518 -1.22 14.03 -22.28
N LYS A 519 -2.19 13.47 -21.58
CA LYS A 519 -2.43 12.03 -21.50
C LYS A 519 -3.57 11.62 -22.41
N TRP A 520 -3.37 10.56 -23.18
CA TRP A 520 -4.44 9.92 -23.93
C TRP A 520 -4.32 8.41 -23.85
N GLY A 521 -5.46 7.77 -23.80
CA GLY A 521 -5.63 6.33 -23.75
C GLY A 521 -7.11 6.04 -23.56
N LYS A 522 -7.60 4.95 -24.11
CA LYS A 522 -9.00 4.56 -23.87
C LYS A 522 -9.14 4.17 -22.40
N GLN A 523 -9.71 5.06 -21.62
CA GLN A 523 -10.46 4.66 -20.44
C GLN A 523 -11.78 4.05 -20.95
N LYS A 524 -11.93 2.77 -20.86
CA LYS A 524 -13.23 2.09 -20.87
C LYS A 524 -13.44 1.47 -19.52
#